data_f0535af2bdc664047fd83f13db70afb0
#
_entry.id   f0535af2bdc664047fd83f13db70afb0
#
_cell.length_a   1.000
_cell.length_b   1.000
_cell.length_c   1.000
_cell.angle_alpha   90.00
_cell.angle_beta   90.00
_cell.angle_gamma   90.00
#
_symmetry.space_group_name_H-M   'P 1'
#
loop_
_entity.id
_entity.type
_entity.pdbx_description
1 polymer ?
#
loop_
_entity_poly.entity_id
_entity_poly.type
_entity_poly.pdbx_seq_one_letter_code
_entity_poly.pdbx_strand_id
1 'polypeptide(L)'
;MKRFSAALAALTLTTLAHGAVPVPASKQALVARVLQLWQVDSIGQSMLQAPVSDAVQQARAMLQGRATPDKRDAAMSEIVGEARKFMDEATPLAKASADKLIPATIAPLLAERFTEDELTQMVAILESPVKKKFEAMVPELQKKLGESVAADTRAVIDPKLKGLQERIGLRLRAAVTP
;
A
#
# COMPACT_ATOMS: atom_id res chain seq x y z
N MET A 1 -4.29 -8.02 -83.74
CA MET A 1 -4.22 -6.84 -82.91
C MET A 1 -5.28 -6.99 -81.81
N LYS A 2 -4.94 -7.51 -80.64
CA LYS A 2 -5.88 -7.71 -79.54
C LYS A 2 -5.28 -6.93 -78.31
N ARG A 3 -5.97 -5.91 -77.94
CA ARG A 3 -5.63 -5.05 -76.78
C ARG A 3 -6.16 -5.74 -75.50
N PHE A 4 -5.28 -6.11 -74.59
CA PHE A 4 -5.64 -6.56 -73.23
C PHE A 4 -5.60 -5.33 -72.29
N SER A 5 -6.75 -4.93 -71.79
CA SER A 5 -6.85 -3.93 -70.71
C SER A 5 -6.77 -4.66 -69.40
N ALA A 6 -5.73 -4.39 -68.62
CA ALA A 6 -5.61 -4.85 -67.23
C ALA A 6 -6.31 -3.87 -66.30
N ALA A 7 -7.38 -4.32 -65.65
CA ALA A 7 -8.05 -3.58 -64.60
C ALA A 7 -7.32 -3.84 -63.28
N LEU A 8 -6.73 -2.78 -62.70
CA LEU A 8 -6.08 -2.78 -61.39
C LEU A 8 -7.15 -2.51 -60.31
N ALA A 9 -7.56 -3.54 -59.61
CA ALA A 9 -8.47 -3.40 -58.47
C ALA A 9 -7.66 -2.91 -57.22
N ALA A 10 -7.81 -1.67 -56.86
CA ALA A 10 -7.25 -1.14 -55.64
C ALA A 10 -8.11 -1.59 -54.43
N LEU A 11 -7.57 -2.50 -53.61
CA LEU A 11 -8.14 -2.92 -52.35
C LEU A 11 -7.81 -1.83 -51.30
N THR A 12 -8.76 -0.96 -51.01
CA THR A 12 -8.65 -0.02 -49.89
C THR A 12 -8.89 -0.76 -48.58
N LEU A 13 -7.81 -1.05 -47.84
CA LEU A 13 -7.90 -1.48 -46.43
C LEU A 13 -8.39 -0.29 -45.60
N THR A 14 -9.66 -0.27 -45.25
CA THR A 14 -10.20 0.58 -44.20
C THR A 14 -9.76 0.02 -42.84
N THR A 15 -8.70 0.56 -42.29
CA THR A 15 -8.35 0.35 -40.88
C THR A 15 -9.43 1.01 -40.02
N LEU A 16 -10.29 0.20 -39.44
CA LEU A 16 -11.19 0.61 -38.35
C LEU A 16 -10.31 1.00 -37.14
N ALA A 17 -9.93 2.27 -37.08
CA ALA A 17 -9.41 2.85 -35.85
C ALA A 17 -10.54 2.76 -34.81
N HIS A 18 -10.42 1.83 -33.87
CA HIS A 18 -11.23 1.83 -32.64
C HIS A 18 -10.83 3.08 -31.85
N GLY A 19 -11.39 4.20 -32.21
CA GLY A 19 -11.31 5.41 -31.41
C GLY A 19 -11.97 5.11 -30.07
N ALA A 20 -11.20 5.15 -28.98
CA ALA A 20 -11.75 5.07 -27.64
C ALA A 20 -12.85 6.15 -27.53
N VAL A 21 -14.09 5.72 -27.24
CA VAL A 21 -15.21 6.65 -27.03
C VAL A 21 -14.82 7.59 -25.90
N PRO A 22 -14.85 8.91 -26.10
CA PRO A 22 -14.47 9.86 -25.06
C PRO A 22 -15.33 9.60 -23.82
N VAL A 23 -14.69 9.46 -22.66
CA VAL A 23 -15.40 9.31 -21.39
C VAL A 23 -16.20 10.59 -21.14
N PRO A 24 -17.52 10.51 -20.86
CA PRO A 24 -18.35 11.69 -20.58
C PRO A 24 -17.78 12.56 -19.45
N ALA A 25 -17.91 13.87 -19.54
CA ALA A 25 -17.38 14.80 -18.53
C ALA A 25 -17.98 14.54 -17.13
N SER A 26 -19.27 14.15 -17.05
CA SER A 26 -19.93 13.72 -15.82
C SER A 26 -19.23 12.53 -15.17
N LYS A 27 -18.91 11.53 -15.95
CA LYS A 27 -18.20 10.32 -15.49
C LYS A 27 -16.76 10.64 -15.03
N GLN A 28 -16.08 11.52 -15.75
CA GLN A 28 -14.74 11.99 -15.35
C GLN A 28 -14.76 12.72 -14.00
N ALA A 29 -15.77 13.56 -13.75
CA ALA A 29 -15.95 14.24 -12.48
C ALA A 29 -16.20 13.28 -11.32
N LEU A 30 -17.01 12.23 -11.53
CA LEU A 30 -17.26 11.18 -10.55
C LEU A 30 -15.98 10.39 -10.24
N VAL A 31 -15.22 10.00 -11.26
CA VAL A 31 -13.92 9.34 -11.09
C VAL A 31 -12.96 10.21 -10.26
N ALA A 32 -12.83 11.49 -10.60
CA ALA A 32 -11.99 12.41 -9.84
C ALA A 32 -12.44 12.52 -8.36
N ARG A 33 -13.76 12.54 -8.12
CA ARG A 33 -14.31 12.58 -6.77
C ARG A 33 -14.00 11.31 -5.98
N VAL A 34 -14.15 10.13 -6.60
CA VAL A 34 -13.76 8.85 -5.98
C VAL A 34 -12.28 8.86 -5.59
N LEU A 35 -11.39 9.27 -6.49
CA LEU A 35 -9.95 9.32 -6.23
C LEU A 35 -9.60 10.27 -5.08
N GLN A 36 -10.26 11.43 -5.00
CA GLN A 36 -10.07 12.37 -3.90
C GLN A 36 -10.51 11.79 -2.55
N LEU A 37 -11.62 11.07 -2.52
CA LEU A 37 -12.19 10.48 -1.29
C LEU A 37 -11.42 9.23 -0.84
N TRP A 38 -10.81 8.51 -1.76
CA TRP A 38 -10.06 7.30 -1.49
C TRP A 38 -8.65 7.55 -0.92
N GLN A 39 -8.19 8.80 -0.90
CA GLN A 39 -6.86 9.18 -0.36
C GLN A 39 -5.70 8.34 -0.99
N VAL A 40 -5.73 8.18 -2.30
CA VAL A 40 -4.73 7.38 -3.06
C VAL A 40 -3.30 7.92 -2.92
N ASP A 41 -3.17 9.18 -2.56
CA ASP A 41 -1.90 9.86 -2.29
C ASP A 41 -1.10 9.24 -1.13
N SER A 42 -1.76 8.51 -0.24
CA SER A 42 -1.10 7.77 0.85
C SER A 42 -0.28 6.54 0.36
N ILE A 43 -0.49 6.07 -0.87
CA ILE A 43 0.21 4.91 -1.43
C ILE A 43 1.72 5.14 -1.46
N GLY A 44 2.16 6.34 -1.86
CA GLY A 44 3.59 6.69 -1.87
C GLY A 44 4.25 6.55 -0.51
N GLN A 45 3.59 7.00 0.54
CA GLN A 45 4.09 6.86 1.92
C GLN A 45 4.13 5.38 2.35
N SER A 46 3.07 4.62 2.08
CA SER A 46 2.99 3.20 2.44
C SER A 46 4.09 2.37 1.78
N MET A 47 4.46 2.69 0.53
CA MET A 47 5.55 2.02 -0.18
C MET A 47 6.93 2.25 0.47
N LEU A 48 7.14 3.37 1.13
CA LEU A 48 8.39 3.70 1.80
C LEU A 48 8.50 3.07 3.20
N GLN A 49 7.38 2.84 3.88
CA GLN A 49 7.37 2.35 5.27
C GLN A 49 7.99 0.97 5.42
N ALA A 50 7.69 0.01 4.52
CA ALA A 50 8.19 -1.35 4.62
C ALA A 50 9.73 -1.40 4.49
N PRO A 51 10.37 -0.88 3.42
CA PRO A 51 11.82 -0.95 3.28
C PRO A 51 12.55 -0.16 4.38
N VAL A 52 12.01 0.95 4.88
CA VAL A 52 12.60 1.70 6.00
C VAL A 52 12.51 0.89 7.30
N SER A 53 11.36 0.28 7.57
CA SER A 53 11.20 -0.61 8.73
C SER A 53 12.18 -1.78 8.68
N ASP A 54 12.32 -2.42 7.53
CA ASP A 54 13.25 -3.54 7.33
C ASP A 54 14.70 -3.12 7.55
N ALA A 55 15.11 -1.95 7.03
CA ALA A 55 16.46 -1.41 7.26
C ALA A 55 16.74 -1.16 8.75
N VAL A 56 15.78 -0.59 9.48
CA VAL A 56 15.91 -0.36 10.94
C VAL A 56 15.98 -1.69 11.71
N GLN A 57 15.18 -2.69 11.32
CA GLN A 57 15.21 -4.01 11.96
C GLN A 57 16.54 -4.74 11.68
N GLN A 58 17.06 -4.68 10.45
CA GLN A 58 18.35 -5.25 10.11
C GLN A 58 19.48 -4.58 10.91
N ALA A 59 19.48 -3.26 11.01
CA ALA A 59 20.46 -2.54 11.82
C ALA A 59 20.39 -2.95 13.29
N ARG A 60 19.20 -3.10 13.85
CA ARG A 60 19.00 -3.61 15.21
C ARG A 60 19.57 -5.01 15.39
N ALA A 61 19.31 -5.91 14.44
CA ALA A 61 19.85 -7.28 14.49
C ALA A 61 21.36 -7.31 14.40
N MET A 62 21.98 -6.46 13.55
CA MET A 62 23.44 -6.35 13.43
C MET A 62 24.12 -5.82 14.71
N LEU A 63 23.46 -4.93 15.43
CA LEU A 63 24.00 -4.39 16.68
C LEU A 63 23.85 -5.36 17.86
N GLN A 64 22.92 -6.31 17.79
CA GLN A 64 22.77 -7.33 18.81
C GLN A 64 24.01 -8.26 18.83
N GLY A 65 24.65 -8.36 20.00
CA GLY A 65 25.85 -9.19 20.20
C GLY A 65 27.16 -8.61 19.69
N ARG A 66 27.13 -7.43 19.00
CA ARG A 66 28.34 -6.76 18.48
C ARG A 66 28.69 -5.45 19.18
N ALA A 67 27.73 -4.86 19.88
CA ALA A 67 27.93 -3.60 20.60
C ALA A 67 27.49 -3.72 22.06
N THR A 68 28.15 -2.97 22.93
CA THR A 68 27.69 -2.80 24.34
C THR A 68 26.31 -2.13 24.36
N PRO A 69 25.49 -2.32 25.41
CA PRO A 69 24.15 -1.73 25.50
C PRO A 69 24.13 -0.24 25.20
N ASP A 70 25.00 0.55 25.82
CA ASP A 70 25.04 2.01 25.66
C ASP A 70 25.34 2.42 24.22
N LYS A 71 26.32 1.76 23.58
CA LYS A 71 26.68 2.01 22.17
C LYS A 71 25.57 1.60 21.22
N ARG A 72 24.87 0.51 21.53
CA ARG A 72 23.74 0.03 20.75
C ARG A 72 22.58 1.02 20.82
N ASP A 73 22.23 1.52 21.99
CA ASP A 73 21.13 2.44 22.17
C ASP A 73 21.42 3.81 21.50
N ALA A 74 22.64 4.32 21.62
CA ALA A 74 23.08 5.51 20.89
C ALA A 74 22.99 5.33 19.38
N ALA A 75 23.56 4.23 18.83
CA ALA A 75 23.52 3.94 17.40
C ALA A 75 22.08 3.74 16.89
N MET A 76 21.21 3.09 17.67
CA MET A 76 19.79 2.94 17.29
C MET A 76 19.06 4.26 17.26
N SER A 77 19.35 5.19 18.18
CA SER A 77 18.80 6.55 18.17
C SER A 77 19.18 7.30 16.89
N GLU A 78 20.46 7.23 16.50
CA GLU A 78 20.95 7.83 15.25
C GLU A 78 20.29 7.21 14.01
N ILE A 79 20.21 5.86 13.94
CA ILE A 79 19.58 5.14 12.83
C ILE A 79 18.10 5.50 12.67
N VAL A 80 17.36 5.61 13.78
CA VAL A 80 15.96 6.06 13.75
C VAL A 80 15.87 7.52 13.30
N GLY A 81 16.82 8.37 13.69
CA GLY A 81 16.92 9.75 13.22
C GLY A 81 17.12 9.83 11.71
N GLU A 82 18.06 9.05 11.16
CA GLU A 82 18.30 8.96 9.71
C GLU A 82 17.08 8.39 8.95
N ALA A 83 16.43 7.37 9.49
CA ALA A 83 15.20 6.81 8.91
C ALA A 83 14.08 7.86 8.84
N ARG A 84 13.91 8.67 9.89
CA ARG A 84 12.93 9.77 9.91
C ARG A 84 13.28 10.82 8.86
N LYS A 85 14.52 11.26 8.81
CA LYS A 85 14.99 12.23 7.82
C LYS A 85 14.75 11.74 6.39
N PHE A 86 15.08 10.48 6.10
CA PHE A 86 14.77 9.86 4.81
C PHE A 86 13.26 9.89 4.50
N MET A 87 12.40 9.56 5.46
CA MET A 87 10.95 9.61 5.26
C MET A 87 10.45 11.03 4.98
N ASP A 88 11.00 12.02 5.69
CA ASP A 88 10.63 13.43 5.49
C ASP A 88 11.04 13.93 4.09
N GLU A 89 12.17 13.48 3.56
CA GLU A 89 12.66 13.82 2.24
C GLU A 89 11.97 13.02 1.12
N ALA A 90 11.74 11.73 1.32
CA ALA A 90 11.23 10.82 0.28
C ALA A 90 9.71 10.87 0.13
N THR A 91 8.95 11.12 1.21
CA THR A 91 7.48 11.15 1.18
C THR A 91 6.93 12.18 0.19
N PRO A 92 7.40 13.45 0.15
CA PRO A 92 6.90 14.41 -0.83
C PRO A 92 7.22 14.02 -2.28
N LEU A 93 8.36 13.36 -2.52
CA LEU A 93 8.72 12.86 -3.86
C LEU A 93 7.79 11.73 -4.30
N ALA A 94 7.52 10.78 -3.42
CA ALA A 94 6.60 9.68 -3.69
C ALA A 94 5.17 10.20 -3.91
N LYS A 95 4.74 11.20 -3.10
CA LYS A 95 3.44 11.86 -3.29
C LYS A 95 3.35 12.55 -4.66
N ALA A 96 4.32 13.35 -5.03
CA ALA A 96 4.34 14.04 -6.31
C ALA A 96 4.32 13.05 -7.50
N SER A 97 4.99 11.91 -7.37
CA SER A 97 4.93 10.83 -8.36
C SER A 97 3.54 10.21 -8.44
N ALA A 98 2.90 9.93 -7.29
CA ALA A 98 1.53 9.40 -7.24
C ALA A 98 0.54 10.38 -7.89
N ASP A 99 0.56 11.66 -7.52
CA ASP A 99 -0.29 12.71 -8.08
C ASP A 99 -0.20 12.79 -9.62
N LYS A 100 1.01 12.60 -10.16
CA LYS A 100 1.24 12.57 -11.61
C LYS A 100 0.71 11.29 -12.28
N LEU A 101 0.84 10.15 -11.62
CA LEU A 101 0.53 8.85 -12.21
C LEU A 101 -0.94 8.45 -12.08
N ILE A 102 -1.64 8.88 -11.02
CA ILE A 102 -3.05 8.55 -10.77
C ILE A 102 -3.96 8.86 -11.97
N PRO A 103 -3.91 10.05 -12.59
CA PRO A 103 -4.76 10.37 -13.73
C PRO A 103 -4.50 9.47 -14.95
N ALA A 104 -3.27 9.01 -15.13
CA ALA A 104 -2.87 8.21 -16.27
C ALA A 104 -3.10 6.70 -16.06
N THR A 105 -3.12 6.23 -14.80
CA THR A 105 -3.17 4.79 -14.48
C THR A 105 -4.48 4.35 -13.85
N ILE A 106 -4.97 5.08 -12.85
CA ILE A 106 -6.14 4.66 -12.06
C ILE A 106 -7.44 5.23 -12.61
N ALA A 107 -7.46 6.50 -13.03
CA ALA A 107 -8.69 7.12 -13.54
C ALA A 107 -9.26 6.41 -14.76
N PRO A 108 -8.48 5.98 -15.76
CA PRO A 108 -8.99 5.20 -16.89
C PRO A 108 -9.60 3.88 -16.47
N LEU A 109 -8.99 3.17 -15.51
CA LEU A 109 -9.51 1.89 -15.00
C LEU A 109 -10.85 2.05 -14.32
N LEU A 110 -11.02 3.10 -13.49
CA LEU A 110 -12.31 3.39 -12.86
C LEU A 110 -13.36 3.74 -13.90
N ALA A 111 -13.01 4.57 -14.90
CA ALA A 111 -13.92 4.95 -15.97
C ALA A 111 -14.32 3.76 -16.86
N GLU A 112 -13.45 2.78 -17.06
CA GLU A 112 -13.74 1.57 -17.83
C GLU A 112 -14.62 0.59 -17.06
N ARG A 113 -14.32 0.39 -15.77
CA ARG A 113 -14.92 -0.71 -14.97
C ARG A 113 -16.25 -0.36 -14.33
N PHE A 114 -16.54 0.92 -14.10
CA PHE A 114 -17.74 1.37 -13.41
C PHE A 114 -18.61 2.23 -14.30
N THR A 115 -19.92 2.10 -14.16
CA THR A 115 -20.92 3.00 -14.73
C THR A 115 -20.99 4.32 -13.93
N GLU A 116 -21.66 5.35 -14.45
CA GLU A 116 -21.89 6.60 -13.72
C GLU A 116 -22.72 6.38 -12.44
N ASP A 117 -23.73 5.51 -12.51
CA ASP A 117 -24.55 5.18 -11.35
C ASP A 117 -23.74 4.48 -10.25
N GLU A 118 -22.87 3.54 -10.61
CA GLU A 118 -21.98 2.85 -9.68
C GLU A 118 -20.97 3.81 -9.05
N LEU A 119 -20.39 4.71 -9.83
CA LEU A 119 -19.49 5.75 -9.31
C LEU A 119 -20.21 6.70 -8.36
N THR A 120 -21.46 7.06 -8.67
CA THR A 120 -22.32 7.88 -7.79
C THR A 120 -22.58 7.17 -6.46
N GLN A 121 -22.92 5.88 -6.50
CA GLN A 121 -23.08 5.07 -5.29
C GLN A 121 -21.78 4.95 -4.50
N MET A 122 -20.64 4.77 -5.18
CA MET A 122 -19.31 4.71 -4.54
C MET A 122 -18.99 6.02 -3.82
N VAL A 123 -19.25 7.18 -4.46
CA VAL A 123 -19.07 8.49 -3.81
C VAL A 123 -19.97 8.59 -2.57
N ALA A 124 -21.24 8.21 -2.65
CA ALA A 124 -22.14 8.24 -1.51
C ALA A 124 -21.68 7.36 -0.34
N ILE A 125 -21.13 6.18 -0.63
CA ILE A 125 -20.53 5.29 0.39
C ILE A 125 -19.29 5.94 1.02
N LEU A 126 -18.38 6.47 0.20
CA LEU A 126 -17.12 7.07 0.67
C LEU A 126 -17.38 8.34 1.49
N GLU A 127 -18.40 9.12 1.17
CA GLU A 127 -18.80 10.33 1.90
C GLU A 127 -19.66 10.05 3.12
N SER A 128 -20.17 8.82 3.28
CA SER A 128 -21.14 8.46 4.32
C SER A 128 -20.65 8.84 5.73
N PRO A 129 -21.43 9.61 6.50
CA PRO A 129 -21.11 9.92 7.88
C PRO A 129 -21.03 8.67 8.78
N VAL A 130 -21.82 7.65 8.46
CA VAL A 130 -21.82 6.37 9.19
C VAL A 130 -20.51 5.63 8.95
N LYS A 131 -20.02 5.58 7.69
CA LYS A 131 -18.71 5.01 7.37
C LYS A 131 -17.59 5.71 8.13
N LYS A 132 -17.54 7.04 8.10
CA LYS A 132 -16.53 7.83 8.82
C LYS A 132 -16.56 7.59 10.32
N LYS A 133 -17.77 7.53 10.91
CA LYS A 133 -17.95 7.22 12.35
C LYS A 133 -17.43 5.82 12.68
N PHE A 134 -17.75 4.83 11.84
CA PHE A 134 -17.28 3.46 12.04
C PHE A 134 -15.74 3.39 11.95
N GLU A 135 -15.15 3.97 10.92
CA GLU A 135 -13.69 3.98 10.74
C GLU A 135 -12.96 4.64 11.92
N ALA A 136 -13.51 5.73 12.44
CA ALA A 136 -12.97 6.39 13.63
C ALA A 136 -13.06 5.51 14.91
N MET A 137 -14.02 4.57 14.96
CA MET A 137 -14.17 3.64 16.09
C MET A 137 -13.29 2.40 15.97
N VAL A 138 -12.82 2.03 14.78
CA VAL A 138 -12.05 0.79 14.54
C VAL A 138 -10.86 0.63 15.49
N PRO A 139 -10.01 1.64 15.76
CA PRO A 139 -8.89 1.50 16.69
C PRO A 139 -9.33 1.15 18.13
N GLU A 140 -10.41 1.75 18.59
CA GLU A 140 -10.98 1.46 19.93
C GLU A 140 -11.53 0.03 19.98
N LEU A 141 -12.27 -0.39 18.94
CA LEU A 141 -12.80 -1.74 18.83
C LEU A 141 -11.68 -2.79 18.82
N GLN A 142 -10.62 -2.56 18.05
CA GLN A 142 -9.45 -3.44 18.00
C GLN A 142 -8.74 -3.53 19.33
N LYS A 143 -8.52 -2.40 20.00
CA LYS A 143 -7.91 -2.34 21.34
C LYS A 143 -8.73 -3.15 22.32
N LYS A 144 -10.03 -2.88 22.43
CA LYS A 144 -10.92 -3.55 23.37
C LYS A 144 -11.02 -5.06 23.13
N LEU A 145 -11.10 -5.47 21.85
CA LEU A 145 -11.07 -6.89 21.49
C LEU A 145 -9.74 -7.52 21.86
N GLY A 146 -8.61 -6.89 21.56
CA GLY A 146 -7.28 -7.38 21.90
C GLY A 146 -7.08 -7.56 23.40
N GLU A 147 -7.52 -6.60 24.21
CA GLU A 147 -7.50 -6.70 25.68
C GLU A 147 -8.34 -7.86 26.20
N SER A 148 -9.54 -8.05 25.62
CA SER A 148 -10.44 -9.14 25.99
C SER A 148 -9.86 -10.51 25.61
N VAL A 149 -9.32 -10.65 24.41
CA VAL A 149 -8.67 -11.87 23.95
C VAL A 149 -7.45 -12.20 24.81
N ALA A 150 -6.62 -11.21 25.12
CA ALA A 150 -5.44 -11.39 25.98
C ALA A 150 -5.83 -11.86 27.39
N ALA A 151 -6.91 -11.30 27.95
CA ALA A 151 -7.41 -11.73 29.27
C ALA A 151 -7.96 -13.15 29.24
N ASP A 152 -8.77 -13.49 28.23
CA ASP A 152 -9.39 -14.82 28.09
C ASP A 152 -8.36 -15.92 27.86
N THR A 153 -7.36 -15.65 27.04
CA THR A 153 -6.35 -16.66 26.65
C THR A 153 -5.15 -16.75 27.59
N ARG A 154 -4.99 -15.83 28.56
CA ARG A 154 -3.81 -15.74 29.43
C ARG A 154 -3.44 -17.06 30.09
N ALA A 155 -4.41 -17.75 30.70
CA ALA A 155 -4.17 -19.00 31.41
C ALA A 155 -3.60 -20.11 30.51
N VAL A 156 -3.89 -20.08 29.21
CA VAL A 156 -3.44 -21.08 28.24
C VAL A 156 -2.18 -20.62 27.49
N ILE A 157 -2.09 -19.36 27.17
CA ILE A 157 -0.98 -18.81 26.35
C ILE A 157 0.27 -18.58 27.17
N ASP A 158 0.19 -18.06 28.41
CA ASP A 158 1.36 -17.75 29.22
C ASP A 158 2.25 -18.98 29.50
N PRO A 159 1.72 -20.14 29.89
CA PRO A 159 2.54 -21.37 30.05
C PRO A 159 3.21 -21.82 28.74
N LYS A 160 2.51 -21.67 27.59
CA LYS A 160 3.07 -22.01 26.27
C LYS A 160 4.20 -21.07 25.89
N LEU A 161 4.03 -19.78 26.15
CA LEU A 161 5.05 -18.75 25.90
C LEU A 161 6.29 -18.97 26.77
N LYS A 162 6.11 -19.30 28.06
CA LYS A 162 7.21 -19.68 28.96
C LYS A 162 7.97 -20.90 28.42
N GLY A 163 7.27 -21.96 28.04
CA GLY A 163 7.89 -23.14 27.46
C GLY A 163 8.61 -22.84 26.12
N LEU A 164 8.12 -21.92 25.31
CA LEU A 164 8.83 -21.45 24.11
C LEU A 164 10.13 -20.75 24.49
N GLN A 165 10.10 -19.82 25.45
CA GLN A 165 11.28 -19.09 25.94
C GLN A 165 12.35 -20.04 26.48
N GLU A 166 11.96 -21.06 27.25
CA GLU A 166 12.88 -22.09 27.77
C GLU A 166 13.55 -22.88 26.63
N ARG A 167 12.77 -23.29 25.61
CA ARG A 167 13.32 -24.01 24.45
C ARG A 167 14.28 -23.14 23.64
N ILE A 168 13.94 -21.88 23.43
CA ILE A 168 14.83 -20.91 22.76
C ILE A 168 16.11 -20.76 23.57
N GLY A 169 16.03 -20.59 24.89
CA GLY A 169 17.19 -20.47 25.77
C GLY A 169 18.12 -21.70 25.72
N LEU A 170 17.55 -22.91 25.65
CA LEU A 170 18.33 -24.15 25.48
C LEU A 170 19.06 -24.18 24.13
N ARG A 171 18.38 -23.80 23.03
CA ARG A 171 18.97 -23.74 21.69
C ARG A 171 20.11 -22.72 21.60
N LEU A 172 19.91 -21.53 22.19
CA LEU A 172 20.96 -20.51 22.22
C LEU A 172 22.18 -20.99 23.00
N ARG A 173 22.00 -21.61 24.19
CA ARG A 173 23.13 -22.17 24.95
C ARG A 173 23.87 -23.23 24.16
N ALA A 174 23.17 -24.15 23.52
CA ALA A 174 23.81 -25.20 22.70
C ALA A 174 24.58 -24.64 21.50
N ALA A 175 24.20 -23.47 20.96
CA ALA A 175 24.86 -22.83 19.82
C ALA A 175 26.10 -22.02 20.21
N VAL A 176 26.25 -21.62 21.50
CA VAL A 176 27.39 -20.80 21.98
C VAL A 176 28.35 -21.60 22.89
N THR A 177 28.04 -22.84 23.22
CA THR A 177 28.95 -23.75 23.94
C THR A 177 29.81 -24.46 22.90
N PRO A 178 31.16 -24.32 22.94
CA PRO A 178 32.06 -24.97 21.99
C PRO A 178 32.03 -26.49 22.08
#